data_290f21c74902de5fbd6f7bc4f6f29c30
#
_entry.id   290f21c74902de5fbd6f7bc4f6f29c30
#
_cell.length_a   1.000
_cell.length_b   1.000
_cell.length_c   1.000
_cell.angle_alpha   90.00
_cell.angle_beta   90.00
_cell.angle_gamma   90.00
#
_symmetry.space_group_name_H-M   'P 1'
#
loop_
_entity.id
_entity.type
_entity.pdbx_description
1 polymer ?
#
loop_
_entity_poly.entity_id
_entity_poly.type
_entity_poly.pdbx_seq_one_letter_code
_entity_poly.pdbx_strand_id
1 'polypeptide(L)'
;INTVPPGGFILKESTHEGGRYGVNYELTRQAMENMGKSELSPLDFRFFFFSWFDQEEYSLPGRGRWSRELDAYFLSLERETGVKLDAGQKRWYARMARVMGAAMKQEYPGTPQEAFSTGEEGSIYGSRIMALRERGRVGMEFPADPEAPTFTAWDLGLSDHTAIWLVQVMGDSIHWLDHYAANQQPLAHYVEKIREWEKEYGLTATAHLLPHDAARRDAHGVSYVENMARLGLANVRVVPRTTDVWRGINTLRELLERSFFHVRTQERARNLRGEEEPGGVEHLELYRSRLPGTGGSLAESPVHDAHSHTADAARTFAEAWSHGLLHGPGDERPRRRRAKMW
;
A
#
# COMPACT_ATOMS: atom_id res chain seq x y z
N ILE A 1 -19.09 -4.75 21.45
CA ILE A 1 -20.55 -4.57 21.28
C ILE A 1 -21.32 -5.36 22.34
N ASN A 2 -20.90 -6.59 22.66
CA ASN A 2 -21.59 -7.46 23.61
C ASN A 2 -21.62 -6.97 25.08
N THR A 3 -20.95 -5.87 25.39
CA THR A 3 -20.87 -5.29 26.74
C THR A 3 -21.80 -4.09 26.95
N VAL A 4 -22.49 -3.64 25.90
CA VAL A 4 -23.42 -2.51 25.99
C VAL A 4 -24.80 -3.04 26.40
N PRO A 5 -25.37 -2.58 27.54
CA PRO A 5 -26.68 -3.04 28.00
C PRO A 5 -27.81 -2.57 27.07
N PRO A 6 -29.00 -3.23 27.11
CA PRO A 6 -30.16 -2.76 26.38
C PRO A 6 -30.50 -1.29 26.73
N GLY A 7 -30.71 -0.48 25.69
CA GLY A 7 -30.90 0.97 25.81
C GLY A 7 -29.65 1.81 25.91
N GLY A 8 -28.47 1.19 25.93
CA GLY A 8 -27.18 1.88 25.74
C GLY A 8 -26.92 2.20 24.28
N PHE A 9 -25.97 3.10 24.04
CA PHE A 9 -25.51 3.42 22.69
C PHE A 9 -23.98 3.45 22.62
N ILE A 10 -23.45 3.27 21.43
CA ILE A 10 -22.03 3.37 21.12
C ILE A 10 -21.82 4.58 20.22
N LEU A 11 -21.05 5.55 20.67
CA LEU A 11 -20.53 6.64 19.85
C LEU A 11 -19.10 6.31 19.47
N LYS A 12 -18.80 6.40 18.18
CA LYS A 12 -17.46 6.24 17.64
C LYS A 12 -17.11 7.48 16.85
N GLU A 13 -16.08 8.18 17.28
CA GLU A 13 -15.53 9.37 16.66
C GLU A 13 -14.11 9.07 16.21
N SER A 14 -13.76 9.46 14.99
CA SER A 14 -12.43 9.24 14.44
C SER A 14 -12.17 10.20 13.29
N THR A 15 -10.97 10.79 13.24
CA THR A 15 -10.39 11.32 12.01
C THR A 15 -9.88 10.15 11.18
N HIS A 16 -10.11 10.17 9.87
CA HIS A 16 -9.66 9.09 9.00
C HIS A 16 -8.16 9.25 8.72
N GLU A 17 -7.34 8.36 9.28
CA GLU A 17 -5.87 8.44 9.18
C GLU A 17 -5.26 7.71 7.98
N GLY A 18 -6.04 7.04 7.17
CA GLY A 18 -5.49 6.40 5.98
C GLY A 18 -6.41 5.44 5.27
N GLY A 19 -6.43 5.53 3.94
CA GLY A 19 -6.95 4.56 3.01
C GLY A 19 -8.39 4.08 3.20
N ARG A 20 -8.88 3.30 2.26
CA ARG A 20 -10.24 2.73 2.28
C ARG A 20 -10.25 1.33 2.89
N TYR A 21 -9.72 1.16 4.11
CA TYR A 21 -9.55 -0.13 4.77
C TYR A 21 -9.60 -0.03 6.29
N GLY A 22 -9.63 -1.20 6.95
CA GLY A 22 -9.66 -1.33 8.40
C GLY A 22 -11.06 -1.29 8.98
N VAL A 23 -11.18 -1.76 10.23
CA VAL A 23 -12.49 -1.87 10.92
C VAL A 23 -13.24 -0.54 10.96
N ASN A 24 -12.54 0.58 11.13
CA ASN A 24 -13.15 1.91 11.13
C ASN A 24 -13.75 2.26 9.78
N TYR A 25 -13.01 2.05 8.70
CA TYR A 25 -13.49 2.30 7.34
C TYR A 25 -14.70 1.43 7.02
N GLU A 26 -14.62 0.12 7.28
CA GLU A 26 -15.72 -0.81 6.97
C GLU A 26 -16.99 -0.48 7.76
N LEU A 27 -16.87 -0.17 9.05
CA LEU A 27 -18.02 0.28 9.86
C LEU A 27 -18.59 1.60 9.34
N THR A 28 -17.73 2.55 8.94
CA THR A 28 -18.17 3.82 8.39
C THR A 28 -18.86 3.63 7.04
N ARG A 29 -18.29 2.79 6.15
CA ARG A 29 -18.88 2.46 4.85
C ARG A 29 -20.26 1.82 5.01
N GLN A 30 -20.39 0.82 5.89
CA GLN A 30 -21.68 0.20 6.22
C GLN A 30 -22.68 1.23 6.78
N ALA A 31 -22.24 2.13 7.66
CA ALA A 31 -23.09 3.18 8.19
C ALA A 31 -23.51 4.19 7.11
N MET A 32 -22.66 4.51 6.14
CA MET A 32 -23.00 5.34 4.99
C MET A 32 -24.02 4.64 4.08
N GLU A 33 -23.87 3.35 3.81
CA GLU A 33 -24.85 2.57 3.04
C GLU A 33 -26.23 2.52 3.72
N ASN A 34 -26.25 2.65 5.05
CA ASN A 34 -27.48 2.71 5.83
C ASN A 34 -28.18 4.08 5.76
N MET A 35 -27.53 5.16 5.29
CA MET A 35 -28.14 6.51 5.25
C MET A 35 -29.42 6.60 4.43
N GLY A 36 -29.59 5.73 3.42
CA GLY A 36 -30.79 5.68 2.57
C GLY A 36 -31.90 4.76 3.09
N LYS A 37 -31.68 4.07 4.21
CA LYS A 37 -32.68 3.13 4.76
C LYS A 37 -33.66 3.89 5.68
N SER A 38 -34.95 3.62 5.50
CA SER A 38 -36.04 4.19 6.34
C SER A 38 -36.00 3.66 7.77
N GLU A 39 -35.57 2.42 7.96
CA GLU A 39 -35.50 1.76 9.26
C GLU A 39 -34.09 1.14 9.44
N LEU A 40 -33.52 1.37 10.62
CA LEU A 40 -32.25 0.78 11.06
C LEU A 40 -32.51 -0.20 12.19
N SER A 41 -31.83 -1.34 12.19
CA SER A 41 -31.84 -2.24 13.32
C SER A 41 -31.08 -1.64 14.52
N PRO A 42 -31.34 -2.10 15.75
CA PRO A 42 -30.58 -1.65 16.92
C PRO A 42 -29.06 -1.93 16.87
N LEU A 43 -28.62 -2.78 15.93
CA LEU A 43 -27.21 -3.13 15.73
C LEU A 43 -26.56 -2.33 14.59
N ASP A 44 -27.35 -1.57 13.83
CA ASP A 44 -26.83 -0.76 12.72
C ASP A 44 -26.25 0.56 13.24
N PHE A 45 -25.10 0.94 12.69
CA PHE A 45 -24.54 2.26 12.93
C PHE A 45 -25.19 3.29 12.01
N ARG A 46 -25.42 4.49 12.56
CA ARG A 46 -25.76 5.69 11.79
C ARG A 46 -24.52 6.50 11.55
N PHE A 47 -24.34 6.97 10.32
CA PHE A 47 -23.21 7.81 9.96
C PHE A 47 -23.54 9.29 10.17
N PHE A 48 -22.59 10.03 10.75
CA PHE A 48 -22.58 11.47 10.85
C PHE A 48 -21.25 11.98 10.32
N PHE A 49 -21.31 13.02 9.53
CA PHE A 49 -20.13 13.70 9.00
C PHE A 49 -20.25 15.20 9.29
N PHE A 50 -19.17 15.78 9.77
CA PHE A 50 -19.08 17.19 10.09
C PHE A 50 -18.07 17.83 9.16
N SER A 51 -18.56 18.58 8.18
CA SER A 51 -17.70 19.31 7.26
C SER A 51 -17.01 20.48 7.97
N TRP A 52 -15.80 20.81 7.56
CA TRP A 52 -15.09 21.94 8.14
C TRP A 52 -15.89 23.25 8.11
N PHE A 53 -16.73 23.42 7.12
CA PHE A 53 -17.54 24.63 6.95
C PHE A 53 -18.83 24.63 7.78
N ASP A 54 -19.16 23.55 8.47
CA ASP A 54 -20.27 23.49 9.42
C ASP A 54 -19.94 24.18 10.76
N GLN A 55 -18.66 24.49 10.99
CA GLN A 55 -18.20 25.14 12.20
C GLN A 55 -18.14 26.66 12.00
N GLU A 56 -18.93 27.42 12.78
CA GLU A 56 -18.96 28.88 12.71
C GLU A 56 -17.61 29.54 13.04
N GLU A 57 -16.81 28.89 13.87
CA GLU A 57 -15.49 29.34 14.28
C GLU A 57 -14.46 29.29 13.14
N TYR A 58 -14.68 28.50 12.10
CA TYR A 58 -13.77 28.38 10.96
C TYR A 58 -14.01 29.46 9.92
N SER A 59 -14.00 30.71 10.39
CA SER A 59 -14.15 31.92 9.61
C SER A 59 -13.17 33.01 10.06
N LEU A 60 -12.60 33.75 9.13
CA LEU A 60 -11.70 34.87 9.42
C LEU A 60 -12.24 36.19 8.85
N PRO A 61 -12.27 37.28 9.64
CA PRO A 61 -12.63 38.59 9.14
C PRO A 61 -11.57 39.19 8.22
N GLY A 62 -11.90 40.25 7.51
CA GLY A 62 -10.95 41.04 6.73
C GLY A 62 -10.95 40.72 5.24
N ARG A 63 -9.85 41.15 4.55
CA ARG A 63 -9.64 40.91 3.11
C ARG A 63 -8.50 39.88 2.94
N GLY A 64 -8.63 38.98 1.98
CA GLY A 64 -7.60 37.97 1.65
C GLY A 64 -7.70 37.54 0.20
N ARG A 65 -6.57 37.05 -0.32
CA ARG A 65 -6.49 36.39 -1.62
C ARG A 65 -5.97 34.97 -1.39
N TRP A 66 -6.42 34.05 -2.19
CA TRP A 66 -5.97 32.67 -2.24
C TRP A 66 -5.61 32.28 -3.66
N SER A 67 -5.07 31.10 -3.86
CA SER A 67 -4.63 30.64 -5.18
C SER A 67 -5.81 30.24 -6.08
N ARG A 68 -5.56 30.10 -7.38
CA ARG A 68 -6.56 29.60 -8.34
C ARG A 68 -6.98 28.15 -8.05
N GLU A 69 -6.05 27.34 -7.52
CA GLU A 69 -6.32 25.96 -7.11
C GLU A 69 -7.33 25.90 -5.98
N LEU A 70 -7.20 26.81 -5.00
CA LEU A 70 -8.20 26.92 -3.91
C LEU A 70 -9.53 27.47 -4.39
N ASP A 71 -9.55 28.38 -5.37
CA ASP A 71 -10.81 28.81 -5.99
C ASP A 71 -11.51 27.64 -6.68
N ALA A 72 -10.79 26.83 -7.43
CA ALA A 72 -11.32 25.63 -8.08
C ALA A 72 -11.84 24.60 -7.06
N TYR A 73 -11.11 24.40 -5.96
CA TYR A 73 -11.53 23.55 -4.86
C TYR A 73 -12.85 24.05 -4.24
N PHE A 74 -12.96 25.32 -3.88
CA PHE A 74 -14.18 25.88 -3.29
C PHE A 74 -15.37 25.77 -4.24
N LEU A 75 -15.18 26.04 -5.52
CA LEU A 75 -16.24 25.89 -6.53
C LEU A 75 -16.67 24.42 -6.71
N SER A 76 -15.76 23.48 -6.60
CA SER A 76 -16.08 22.06 -6.65
C SER A 76 -16.85 21.63 -5.42
N LEU A 77 -16.40 22.04 -4.24
CA LEU A 77 -17.04 21.73 -2.97
C LEU A 77 -18.46 22.32 -2.89
N GLU A 78 -18.63 23.58 -3.29
CA GLU A 78 -19.96 24.23 -3.36
C GLU A 78 -20.94 23.51 -4.31
N ARG A 79 -20.42 22.96 -5.44
CA ARG A 79 -21.23 22.17 -6.37
C ARG A 79 -21.61 20.81 -5.84
N GLU A 80 -20.68 20.15 -5.16
CA GLU A 80 -20.87 18.81 -4.62
C GLU A 80 -21.83 18.81 -3.41
N THR A 81 -21.67 19.80 -2.52
CA THR A 81 -22.42 19.88 -1.27
C THR A 81 -23.69 20.72 -1.36
N GLY A 82 -23.81 21.58 -2.38
CA GLY A 82 -24.88 22.56 -2.49
C GLY A 82 -24.75 23.75 -1.53
N VAL A 83 -23.73 23.78 -0.70
CA VAL A 83 -23.48 24.85 0.30
C VAL A 83 -22.67 25.96 -0.36
N LYS A 84 -23.03 27.23 -0.08
CA LYS A 84 -22.22 28.37 -0.49
C LYS A 84 -21.31 28.81 0.64
N LEU A 85 -20.02 28.76 0.37
CA LEU A 85 -18.98 29.19 1.31
C LEU A 85 -18.87 30.71 1.32
N ASP A 86 -18.88 31.32 2.49
CA ASP A 86 -18.64 32.74 2.62
C ASP A 86 -17.15 33.11 2.50
N ALA A 87 -16.88 34.41 2.37
CA ALA A 87 -15.54 34.90 2.20
C ALA A 87 -14.65 34.71 3.47
N GLY A 88 -15.26 34.63 4.64
CA GLY A 88 -14.57 34.36 5.92
C GLY A 88 -14.10 32.92 6.01
N GLN A 89 -14.95 31.96 5.67
CA GLN A 89 -14.66 30.54 5.59
C GLN A 89 -13.54 30.25 4.58
N LYS A 90 -13.64 30.82 3.36
CA LYS A 90 -12.60 30.68 2.33
C LYS A 90 -11.25 31.24 2.78
N ARG A 91 -11.24 32.38 3.52
CA ARG A 91 -10.01 32.92 4.10
C ARG A 91 -9.43 32.05 5.20
N TRP A 92 -10.27 31.53 6.06
CA TRP A 92 -9.84 30.62 7.13
C TRP A 92 -9.19 29.37 6.53
N TYR A 93 -9.87 28.70 5.61
CA TYR A 93 -9.36 27.52 4.93
C TYR A 93 -8.01 27.80 4.23
N ALA A 94 -7.96 28.89 3.45
CA ALA A 94 -6.73 29.28 2.75
C ALA A 94 -5.56 29.59 3.72
N ARG A 95 -5.84 30.11 4.90
CA ARG A 95 -4.84 30.34 5.93
C ARG A 95 -4.35 29.04 6.54
N MET A 96 -5.27 28.14 6.89
CA MET A 96 -4.96 26.84 7.47
C MET A 96 -4.22 25.95 6.47
N ALA A 97 -4.61 25.95 5.22
CA ALA A 97 -3.93 25.17 4.16
C ALA A 97 -2.46 25.56 3.98
N ARG A 98 -2.08 26.82 4.22
CA ARG A 98 -0.67 27.24 4.22
C ARG A 98 0.13 26.69 5.38
N VAL A 99 -0.52 26.44 6.51
CA VAL A 99 0.12 25.94 7.75
C VAL A 99 0.21 24.43 7.70
N MET A 100 -0.89 23.77 7.27
CA MET A 100 -1.04 22.31 7.35
C MET A 100 -0.59 21.58 6.08
N GLY A 101 -0.49 22.30 4.95
CA GLY A 101 -0.13 21.67 3.68
C GLY A 101 -1.10 20.55 3.30
N ALA A 102 -0.55 19.39 2.97
CA ALA A 102 -1.32 18.21 2.56
C ALA A 102 -2.22 17.64 3.67
N ALA A 103 -1.88 17.86 4.95
CA ALA A 103 -2.72 17.40 6.06
C ALA A 103 -4.06 18.17 6.16
N MET A 104 -4.19 19.29 5.45
CA MET A 104 -5.40 20.14 5.53
C MET A 104 -6.70 19.40 5.20
N LYS A 105 -6.69 18.59 4.17
CA LYS A 105 -7.87 17.82 3.75
C LYS A 105 -8.18 16.65 4.67
N GLN A 106 -7.16 16.10 5.32
CA GLN A 106 -7.32 15.03 6.30
C GLN A 106 -7.97 15.54 7.58
N GLU A 107 -7.47 16.67 8.10
CA GLU A 107 -7.92 17.22 9.37
C GLU A 107 -9.22 18.04 9.22
N TYR A 108 -9.42 18.65 8.05
CA TYR A 108 -10.56 19.52 7.75
C TYR A 108 -11.22 19.16 6.40
N PRO A 109 -11.73 17.93 6.27
CA PRO A 109 -12.36 17.50 5.02
C PRO A 109 -13.69 18.21 4.82
N GLY A 110 -14.02 18.50 3.55
CA GLY A 110 -15.31 19.10 3.16
C GLY A 110 -16.38 18.06 2.87
N THR A 111 -15.99 16.83 2.52
CA THR A 111 -16.92 15.72 2.25
C THR A 111 -16.35 14.39 2.79
N PRO A 112 -17.22 13.37 3.03
CA PRO A 112 -16.75 12.04 3.39
C PRO A 112 -15.79 11.44 2.36
N GLN A 113 -16.04 11.69 1.08
CA GLN A 113 -15.20 11.23 -0.02
C GLN A 113 -13.80 11.85 0.06
N GLU A 114 -13.72 13.15 0.36
CA GLU A 114 -12.46 13.85 0.58
C GLU A 114 -11.71 13.28 1.78
N ALA A 115 -12.38 13.01 2.91
CA ALA A 115 -11.78 12.41 4.09
C ALA A 115 -11.16 11.04 3.78
N PHE A 116 -11.81 10.22 2.94
CA PHE A 116 -11.29 8.92 2.54
C PHE A 116 -10.21 8.98 1.46
N SER A 117 -10.18 10.04 0.65
CA SER A 117 -9.17 10.22 -0.40
C SER A 117 -7.83 10.72 0.14
N THR A 118 -7.80 11.33 1.31
CA THR A 118 -6.57 11.91 1.89
C THR A 118 -5.53 10.87 2.31
N GLY A 119 -5.92 9.60 2.48
CA GLY A 119 -4.98 8.49 2.60
C GLY A 119 -4.16 8.22 1.32
N GLU A 120 -4.56 8.82 0.19
CA GLU A 120 -3.89 8.67 -1.12
C GLU A 120 -2.84 9.78 -1.36
N GLU A 121 -2.95 10.94 -0.70
CA GLU A 121 -1.94 12.00 -0.79
C GLU A 121 -0.66 11.53 -0.07
N GLY A 122 0.40 11.35 -0.86
CA GLY A 122 1.66 10.78 -0.39
C GLY A 122 1.76 9.26 -0.60
N SER A 123 0.69 8.56 -0.95
CA SER A 123 0.80 7.15 -1.32
C SER A 123 1.64 6.98 -2.57
N ILE A 124 2.58 6.03 -2.49
CA ILE A 124 3.54 5.78 -3.56
C ILE A 124 2.90 4.97 -4.69
N TYR A 125 2.01 4.03 -4.37
CA TYR A 125 1.40 3.12 -5.34
C TYR A 125 -0.15 3.19 -5.35
N GLY A 126 -0.78 3.83 -4.38
CA GLY A 126 -2.24 3.78 -4.16
C GLY A 126 -3.07 4.12 -5.39
N SER A 127 -2.76 5.23 -6.06
CA SER A 127 -3.49 5.63 -7.28
C SER A 127 -3.40 4.58 -8.41
N ARG A 128 -2.26 3.87 -8.53
CA ARG A 128 -2.08 2.82 -9.53
C ARG A 128 -2.84 1.56 -9.17
N ILE A 129 -2.80 1.15 -7.89
CA ILE A 129 -3.57 0.00 -7.41
C ILE A 129 -5.07 0.28 -7.56
N MET A 130 -5.53 1.50 -7.27
CA MET A 130 -6.91 1.90 -7.50
C MET A 130 -7.32 1.77 -8.96
N ALA A 131 -6.52 2.28 -9.89
CA ALA A 131 -6.77 2.14 -11.32
C ALA A 131 -6.79 0.66 -11.77
N LEU A 132 -5.99 -0.21 -11.14
CA LEU A 132 -6.04 -1.66 -11.38
C LEU A 132 -7.34 -2.29 -10.84
N ARG A 133 -7.82 -1.85 -9.67
CA ARG A 133 -9.12 -2.28 -9.13
C ARG A 133 -10.28 -1.89 -10.06
N GLU A 134 -10.29 -0.66 -10.56
CA GLU A 134 -11.30 -0.18 -11.52
C GLU A 134 -11.30 -1.00 -12.82
N ARG A 135 -10.13 -1.48 -13.25
CA ARG A 135 -9.97 -2.38 -14.41
C ARG A 135 -10.25 -3.84 -14.08
N GLY A 136 -10.65 -4.18 -12.86
CA GLY A 136 -10.89 -5.55 -12.40
C GLY A 136 -9.63 -6.42 -12.32
N ARG A 137 -8.44 -5.84 -12.19
CA ARG A 137 -7.16 -6.57 -12.15
C ARG A 137 -6.66 -6.87 -10.74
N VAL A 138 -7.41 -6.52 -9.71
CA VAL A 138 -7.11 -6.82 -8.30
C VAL A 138 -8.22 -7.67 -7.71
N GLY A 139 -7.86 -8.75 -7.05
CA GLY A 139 -8.82 -9.68 -6.46
C GLY A 139 -9.40 -10.67 -7.45
N MET A 140 -8.69 -10.94 -8.55
CA MET A 140 -9.09 -11.93 -9.53
C MET A 140 -8.77 -13.34 -9.05
N GLU A 141 -9.59 -14.30 -9.46
CA GLU A 141 -9.24 -15.72 -9.40
C GLU A 141 -8.69 -16.15 -10.76
N PHE A 142 -7.46 -16.62 -10.76
CA PHE A 142 -6.82 -17.21 -11.93
C PHE A 142 -5.87 -18.34 -11.50
N PRO A 143 -5.76 -19.42 -12.28
CA PRO A 143 -4.85 -20.51 -11.96
C PRO A 143 -3.39 -20.06 -12.13
N ALA A 144 -2.50 -20.60 -11.31
CA ALA A 144 -1.07 -20.54 -11.59
C ALA A 144 -0.75 -21.41 -12.79
N ASP A 145 0.20 -20.96 -13.62
CA ASP A 145 0.73 -21.76 -14.74
C ASP A 145 2.02 -22.46 -14.29
N PRO A 146 2.04 -23.80 -14.17
CA PRO A 146 3.24 -24.52 -13.73
C PRO A 146 4.47 -24.33 -14.62
N GLU A 147 4.28 -24.00 -15.90
CA GLU A 147 5.36 -23.78 -16.87
C GLU A 147 5.85 -22.31 -16.89
N ALA A 148 5.10 -21.40 -16.31
CA ALA A 148 5.49 -20.00 -16.29
C ALA A 148 6.63 -19.73 -15.29
N PRO A 149 7.62 -18.88 -15.64
CA PRO A 149 8.64 -18.47 -14.70
C PRO A 149 8.05 -17.86 -13.44
N THR A 150 8.31 -18.52 -12.30
CA THR A 150 7.77 -18.14 -10.99
C THR A 150 8.89 -17.69 -10.07
N PHE A 151 8.68 -16.59 -9.38
CA PHE A 151 9.67 -15.98 -8.50
C PHE A 151 9.08 -15.73 -7.12
N THR A 152 9.90 -15.88 -6.09
CA THR A 152 9.61 -15.26 -4.80
C THR A 152 10.46 -14.01 -4.63
N ALA A 153 9.87 -12.92 -4.19
CA ALA A 153 10.58 -11.67 -3.94
C ALA A 153 10.47 -11.31 -2.46
N TRP A 154 11.61 -11.02 -1.85
CA TRP A 154 11.75 -10.92 -0.41
C TRP A 154 12.18 -9.53 0.04
N ASP A 155 11.66 -9.12 1.20
CA ASP A 155 12.29 -8.17 2.10
C ASP A 155 12.61 -8.88 3.41
N LEU A 156 13.86 -8.76 3.88
CA LEU A 156 14.37 -9.49 5.04
C LEU A 156 14.41 -8.56 6.26
N GLY A 157 13.47 -8.73 7.18
CA GLY A 157 13.51 -8.10 8.49
C GLY A 157 14.29 -8.94 9.50
N LEU A 158 15.34 -8.39 10.10
CA LEU A 158 16.11 -9.06 11.17
C LEU A 158 15.41 -8.99 12.53
N SER A 159 14.78 -7.87 12.83
CA SER A 159 13.98 -7.59 14.04
C SER A 159 12.56 -7.15 13.73
N ASP A 160 12.26 -7.00 12.46
CA ASP A 160 11.00 -6.52 11.90
C ASP A 160 10.32 -7.59 11.04
N HIS A 161 9.33 -7.19 10.24
CA HIS A 161 8.63 -8.12 9.36
C HIS A 161 9.50 -8.57 8.20
N THR A 162 9.52 -9.87 7.94
CA THR A 162 9.94 -10.41 6.64
C THR A 162 8.72 -10.54 5.77
N ALA A 163 8.77 -10.00 4.56
CA ALA A 163 7.69 -10.04 3.58
C ALA A 163 8.13 -10.79 2.32
N ILE A 164 7.21 -11.56 1.74
CA ILE A 164 7.45 -12.38 0.55
C ILE A 164 6.28 -12.26 -0.41
N TRP A 165 6.56 -12.01 -1.68
CA TRP A 165 5.61 -12.14 -2.77
C TRP A 165 5.89 -13.37 -3.60
N LEU A 166 4.82 -14.06 -4.04
CA LEU A 166 4.89 -15.11 -5.07
C LEU A 166 4.38 -14.50 -6.38
N VAL A 167 5.24 -14.50 -7.42
CA VAL A 167 5.00 -13.77 -8.66
C VAL A 167 5.32 -14.61 -9.87
N GLN A 168 4.43 -14.65 -10.86
CA GLN A 168 4.68 -15.25 -12.17
C GLN A 168 4.86 -14.19 -13.24
N VAL A 169 5.74 -14.47 -14.20
CA VAL A 169 5.93 -13.64 -15.40
C VAL A 169 5.35 -14.38 -16.60
N MET A 170 4.27 -13.87 -17.17
CA MET A 170 3.54 -14.46 -18.28
C MET A 170 3.62 -13.55 -19.52
N GLY A 171 4.67 -13.73 -20.33
CA GLY A 171 4.95 -12.83 -21.44
C GLY A 171 5.26 -11.41 -20.94
N ASP A 172 4.40 -10.46 -21.30
CA ASP A 172 4.52 -9.06 -20.83
C ASP A 172 3.71 -8.77 -19.56
N SER A 173 2.92 -9.72 -19.07
CA SER A 173 2.10 -9.55 -17.87
C SER A 173 2.78 -10.12 -16.62
N ILE A 174 2.45 -9.54 -15.47
CA ILE A 174 2.95 -9.93 -14.16
C ILE A 174 1.77 -10.35 -13.30
N HIS A 175 1.80 -11.57 -12.82
CA HIS A 175 0.76 -12.18 -12.01
C HIS A 175 1.24 -12.36 -10.58
N TRP A 176 0.75 -11.54 -9.67
CA TRP A 176 1.00 -11.63 -8.24
C TRP A 176 0.05 -12.67 -7.66
N LEU A 177 0.56 -13.87 -7.36
CA LEU A 177 -0.25 -15.01 -6.95
C LEU A 177 -0.60 -14.97 -5.47
N ASP A 178 0.38 -14.67 -4.63
CA ASP A 178 0.22 -14.73 -3.17
C ASP A 178 1.18 -13.76 -2.47
N HIS A 179 0.91 -13.51 -1.20
CA HIS A 179 1.72 -12.67 -0.33
C HIS A 179 1.75 -13.28 1.07
N TYR A 180 2.90 -13.19 1.71
CA TYR A 180 3.06 -13.56 3.11
C TYR A 180 3.98 -12.58 3.82
N ALA A 181 3.59 -12.15 5.01
CA ALA A 181 4.44 -11.37 5.90
C ALA A 181 4.29 -11.88 7.33
N ALA A 182 5.38 -11.96 8.04
CA ALA A 182 5.38 -12.29 9.46
C ALA A 182 6.56 -11.65 10.18
N ASN A 183 6.41 -11.49 11.50
CA ASN A 183 7.46 -10.95 12.35
C ASN A 183 8.02 -12.05 13.25
N GLN A 184 9.31 -11.92 13.60
CA GLN A 184 9.99 -12.76 14.58
C GLN A 184 9.91 -14.29 14.32
N GLN A 185 9.81 -14.69 13.06
CA GLN A 185 9.84 -16.09 12.68
C GLN A 185 11.25 -16.50 12.22
N PRO A 186 11.67 -17.74 12.50
CA PRO A 186 12.94 -18.27 12.00
C PRO A 186 12.87 -18.44 10.47
N LEU A 187 14.02 -18.39 9.80
CA LEU A 187 14.11 -18.55 8.35
C LEU A 187 13.46 -19.84 7.84
N ALA A 188 13.55 -20.93 8.62
CA ALA A 188 12.89 -22.20 8.28
C ALA A 188 11.38 -22.10 8.11
N HIS A 189 10.71 -21.23 8.89
CA HIS A 189 9.29 -20.96 8.76
C HIS A 189 8.92 -20.39 7.40
N TYR A 190 9.69 -19.43 6.90
CA TYR A 190 9.45 -18.84 5.57
C TYR A 190 9.77 -19.83 4.45
N VAL A 191 10.78 -20.67 4.62
CA VAL A 191 11.09 -21.75 3.67
C VAL A 191 9.93 -22.75 3.59
N GLU A 192 9.33 -23.11 4.73
CA GLU A 192 8.15 -23.98 4.76
C GLU A 192 6.96 -23.32 4.03
N LYS A 193 6.75 -22.01 4.22
CA LYS A 193 5.72 -21.27 3.50
C LYS A 193 5.90 -21.32 1.97
N ILE A 194 7.13 -21.24 1.49
CA ILE A 194 7.41 -21.41 0.05
C ILE A 194 7.03 -22.81 -0.41
N ARG A 195 7.37 -23.86 0.35
CA ARG A 195 7.00 -25.25 0.00
C ARG A 195 5.49 -25.48 0.01
N GLU A 196 4.77 -24.84 0.95
CA GLU A 196 3.31 -24.84 0.95
C GLU A 196 2.77 -24.27 -0.35
N TRP A 197 3.27 -23.12 -0.80
CA TRP A 197 2.87 -22.50 -2.05
C TRP A 197 3.21 -23.36 -3.28
N GLU A 198 4.43 -23.90 -3.34
CA GLU A 198 4.84 -24.80 -4.43
C GLU A 198 3.91 -26.02 -4.54
N LYS A 199 3.54 -26.59 -3.40
CA LYS A 199 2.60 -27.71 -3.35
C LYS A 199 1.17 -27.30 -3.71
N GLU A 200 0.69 -26.19 -3.15
CA GLU A 200 -0.68 -25.71 -3.35
C GLU A 200 -0.95 -25.29 -4.80
N TYR A 201 -0.01 -24.56 -5.38
CA TYR A 201 -0.11 -24.08 -6.77
C TYR A 201 0.41 -25.08 -7.81
N GLY A 202 1.01 -26.19 -7.38
CA GLY A 202 1.58 -27.21 -8.28
C GLY A 202 2.73 -26.69 -9.12
N LEU A 203 3.54 -25.78 -8.59
CA LEU A 203 4.64 -25.12 -9.30
C LEU A 203 5.97 -25.26 -8.53
N THR A 204 7.06 -24.89 -9.17
CA THR A 204 8.38 -24.74 -8.52
C THR A 204 8.93 -23.34 -8.82
N ALA A 205 9.41 -22.65 -7.79
CA ALA A 205 9.98 -21.34 -7.98
C ALA A 205 11.24 -21.38 -8.85
N THR A 206 11.26 -20.62 -9.93
CA THR A 206 12.41 -20.47 -10.83
C THR A 206 13.60 -19.86 -10.11
N ALA A 207 13.35 -18.88 -9.24
CA ALA A 207 14.37 -18.31 -8.36
C ALA A 207 13.73 -17.55 -7.18
N HIS A 208 14.54 -17.41 -6.12
CA HIS A 208 14.22 -16.62 -4.94
C HIS A 208 15.04 -15.33 -4.97
N LEU A 209 14.36 -14.18 -5.08
CA LEU A 209 14.97 -12.87 -5.24
C LEU A 209 15.12 -12.21 -3.86
N LEU A 210 16.33 -12.06 -3.40
CA LEU A 210 16.65 -11.49 -2.11
C LEU A 210 17.27 -10.11 -2.25
N PRO A 211 17.03 -9.20 -1.29
CA PRO A 211 17.69 -7.90 -1.26
C PRO A 211 19.22 -8.05 -1.08
N HIS A 212 19.96 -7.02 -1.42
CA HIS A 212 21.43 -7.03 -1.47
C HIS A 212 22.12 -7.39 -0.15
N ASP A 213 21.49 -7.12 0.97
CA ASP A 213 21.98 -7.39 2.32
C ASP A 213 21.88 -8.87 2.71
N ALA A 214 21.11 -9.68 2.00
CA ALA A 214 21.03 -11.12 2.20
C ALA A 214 22.40 -11.84 2.02
N ALA A 215 23.33 -11.22 1.32
CA ALA A 215 24.70 -11.73 1.17
C ALA A 215 25.61 -11.41 2.37
N ARG A 216 25.18 -10.54 3.30
CA ARG A 216 25.95 -10.22 4.50
C ARG A 216 26.01 -11.42 5.43
N ARG A 217 27.18 -11.62 6.04
CA ARG A 217 27.37 -12.66 7.05
C ARG A 217 26.95 -12.13 8.42
N ASP A 218 26.25 -12.96 9.17
CA ASP A 218 25.89 -12.70 10.55
C ASP A 218 27.08 -12.84 11.51
N ALA A 219 26.85 -12.73 12.81
CA ALA A 219 27.87 -12.91 13.86
C ALA A 219 28.48 -14.33 13.89
N HIS A 220 27.83 -15.32 13.28
CA HIS A 220 28.31 -16.70 13.13
C HIS A 220 29.01 -16.94 11.79
N GLY A 221 29.17 -15.90 10.97
CA GLY A 221 29.85 -15.97 9.68
C GLY A 221 29.04 -16.62 8.57
N VAL A 222 27.71 -16.73 8.73
CA VAL A 222 26.79 -17.36 7.76
C VAL A 222 25.86 -16.30 7.16
N SER A 223 25.66 -16.34 5.85
CA SER A 223 24.71 -15.44 5.17
C SER A 223 23.31 -16.03 5.09
N TYR A 224 22.30 -15.19 4.82
CA TYR A 224 20.95 -15.66 4.52
C TYR A 224 20.93 -16.63 3.34
N VAL A 225 21.71 -16.34 2.30
CA VAL A 225 21.84 -17.22 1.10
C VAL A 225 22.35 -18.62 1.48
N GLU A 226 23.40 -18.68 2.31
CA GLU A 226 23.95 -19.95 2.78
C GLU A 226 22.93 -20.70 3.65
N ASN A 227 22.18 -20.00 4.50
CA ASN A 227 21.15 -20.60 5.33
C ASN A 227 19.96 -21.12 4.50
N MET A 228 19.52 -20.39 3.49
CA MET A 228 18.47 -20.85 2.57
C MET A 228 18.88 -22.12 1.82
N ALA A 229 20.12 -22.15 1.33
CA ALA A 229 20.65 -23.35 0.67
C ALA A 229 20.69 -24.58 1.62
N ARG A 230 21.08 -24.38 2.90
CA ARG A 230 21.02 -25.44 3.92
C ARG A 230 19.62 -25.94 4.20
N LEU A 231 18.61 -25.05 4.10
CA LEU A 231 17.20 -25.39 4.25
C LEU A 231 16.59 -25.97 2.96
N GLY A 232 17.39 -26.11 1.89
CA GLY A 232 16.98 -26.75 0.65
C GLY A 232 16.33 -25.84 -0.38
N LEU A 233 16.37 -24.50 -0.22
CA LEU A 233 16.01 -23.57 -1.27
C LEU A 233 17.19 -23.37 -2.22
N ALA A 234 17.02 -23.78 -3.46
CA ALA A 234 17.97 -23.56 -4.55
C ALA A 234 17.65 -22.24 -5.31
N ASN A 235 18.54 -21.85 -6.23
CA ASN A 235 18.34 -20.73 -7.15
C ASN A 235 18.08 -19.37 -6.47
N VAL A 236 18.76 -19.13 -5.35
CA VAL A 236 18.72 -17.82 -4.68
C VAL A 236 19.51 -16.80 -5.49
N ARG A 237 18.91 -15.67 -5.81
CA ARG A 237 19.52 -14.55 -6.54
C ARG A 237 19.50 -13.31 -5.68
N VAL A 238 20.68 -12.79 -5.36
CA VAL A 238 20.81 -11.53 -4.64
C VAL A 238 20.71 -10.38 -5.63
N VAL A 239 19.74 -9.49 -5.41
CA VAL A 239 19.51 -8.31 -6.25
C VAL A 239 20.58 -7.27 -5.90
N PRO A 240 21.28 -6.70 -6.89
CA PRO A 240 22.28 -5.68 -6.64
C PRO A 240 21.70 -4.45 -5.92
N ARG A 241 22.51 -3.84 -5.05
CA ARG A 241 22.09 -2.64 -4.33
C ARG A 241 21.78 -1.50 -5.28
N THR A 242 20.59 -0.93 -5.15
CA THR A 242 20.22 0.33 -5.79
C THR A 242 20.47 1.48 -4.82
N THR A 243 21.25 2.48 -5.22
CA THR A 243 21.58 3.64 -4.37
C THR A 243 20.43 4.63 -4.28
N ASP A 244 19.53 4.64 -5.25
CA ASP A 244 18.37 5.50 -5.33
C ASP A 244 17.09 4.63 -5.19
N VAL A 245 16.44 4.72 -4.04
CA VAL A 245 15.19 4.00 -3.75
C VAL A 245 14.07 4.36 -4.75
N TRP A 246 14.06 5.61 -5.24
CA TRP A 246 13.04 6.06 -6.18
C TRP A 246 13.14 5.39 -7.55
N ARG A 247 14.33 4.96 -7.93
CA ARG A 247 14.51 4.18 -9.16
C ARG A 247 13.76 2.86 -9.09
N GLY A 248 13.90 2.11 -7.99
CA GLY A 248 13.16 0.86 -7.78
C GLY A 248 11.65 1.10 -7.68
N ILE A 249 11.24 2.15 -6.97
CA ILE A 249 9.84 2.57 -6.86
C ILE A 249 9.24 2.87 -8.25
N ASN A 250 9.93 3.64 -9.08
CA ASN A 250 9.44 3.99 -10.42
C ASN A 250 9.39 2.77 -11.34
N THR A 251 10.37 1.86 -11.25
CA THR A 251 10.30 0.59 -11.97
C THR A 251 9.07 -0.23 -11.55
N LEU A 252 8.78 -0.34 -10.25
CA LEU A 252 7.58 -1.02 -9.79
C LEU A 252 6.31 -0.33 -10.30
N ARG A 253 6.27 1.00 -10.28
CA ARG A 253 5.14 1.77 -10.85
C ARG A 253 4.87 1.45 -12.32
N GLU A 254 5.91 1.25 -13.13
CA GLU A 254 5.79 0.84 -14.53
C GLU A 254 5.29 -0.61 -14.65
N LEU A 255 5.78 -1.52 -13.80
CA LEU A 255 5.37 -2.91 -13.79
C LEU A 255 3.92 -3.10 -13.34
N LEU A 256 3.42 -2.27 -12.43
CA LEU A 256 2.03 -2.29 -12.00
C LEU A 256 1.05 -2.10 -13.18
N GLU A 257 1.40 -1.31 -14.21
CA GLU A 257 0.52 -1.10 -15.38
C GLU A 257 0.19 -2.41 -16.14
N ARG A 258 0.99 -3.45 -15.97
CA ARG A 258 0.84 -4.78 -16.56
C ARG A 258 0.58 -5.89 -15.55
N SER A 259 0.28 -5.51 -14.32
CA SER A 259 0.09 -6.43 -13.19
C SER A 259 -1.36 -6.88 -13.03
N PHE A 260 -1.50 -8.10 -12.52
CA PHE A 260 -2.74 -8.73 -12.09
C PHE A 260 -2.53 -9.32 -10.71
N PHE A 261 -3.46 -9.09 -9.80
CA PHE A 261 -3.35 -9.55 -8.41
C PHE A 261 -4.44 -10.58 -8.12
N HIS A 262 -4.01 -11.78 -7.73
CA HIS A 262 -4.89 -12.84 -7.31
C HIS A 262 -5.61 -12.48 -6.01
N VAL A 263 -6.80 -13.04 -5.78
CA VAL A 263 -7.60 -12.79 -4.56
C VAL A 263 -6.81 -13.06 -3.28
N ARG A 264 -5.94 -14.06 -3.29
CA ARG A 264 -5.07 -14.43 -2.16
C ARG A 264 -4.15 -13.29 -1.69
N THR A 265 -3.76 -12.40 -2.59
CA THR A 265 -2.93 -11.23 -2.24
C THR A 265 -3.66 -10.18 -1.39
N GLN A 266 -4.98 -10.33 -1.25
CA GLN A 266 -5.82 -9.46 -0.42
C GLN A 266 -6.19 -10.12 0.93
N GLU A 267 -5.82 -11.39 1.12
CA GLU A 267 -6.12 -12.09 2.37
C GLU A 267 -5.40 -11.42 3.54
N ARG A 268 -6.18 -11.14 4.57
CA ARG A 268 -5.67 -10.58 5.82
C ARG A 268 -5.17 -11.71 6.71
N ALA A 269 -4.00 -11.55 7.27
CA ALA A 269 -3.46 -12.44 8.28
C ALA A 269 -3.86 -11.97 9.68
N ARG A 270 -3.72 -12.85 10.68
CA ARG A 270 -3.77 -12.45 12.09
C ARG A 270 -2.38 -12.59 12.69
N ASN A 271 -1.92 -11.54 13.32
CA ASN A 271 -0.64 -11.58 14.03
C ASN A 271 -0.73 -12.39 15.34
N LEU A 272 0.40 -12.56 16.00
CA LEU A 272 0.48 -13.31 17.27
C LEU A 272 -0.39 -12.74 18.40
N ARG A 273 -0.84 -11.48 18.27
CA ARG A 273 -1.76 -10.82 19.22
C ARG A 273 -3.24 -10.99 18.83
N GLY A 274 -3.50 -11.68 17.70
CA GLY A 274 -4.86 -11.85 17.17
C GLY A 274 -5.41 -10.62 16.44
N GLU A 275 -4.59 -9.61 16.19
CA GLU A 275 -4.95 -8.42 15.42
C GLU A 275 -4.88 -8.75 13.92
N GLU A 276 -5.83 -8.22 13.14
CA GLU A 276 -5.82 -8.38 11.69
C GLU A 276 -4.73 -7.51 11.07
N GLU A 277 -3.88 -8.13 10.25
CA GLU A 277 -2.88 -7.44 9.43
C GLU A 277 -3.40 -7.29 7.99
N PRO A 278 -3.11 -6.16 7.34
CA PRO A 278 -3.49 -5.92 5.95
C PRO A 278 -2.98 -6.99 5.00
N GLY A 279 -3.70 -7.24 3.92
CA GLY A 279 -3.22 -8.06 2.82
C GLY A 279 -2.10 -7.37 2.02
N GLY A 280 -1.40 -8.14 1.19
CA GLY A 280 -0.25 -7.62 0.44
C GLY A 280 -0.58 -6.40 -0.43
N VAL A 281 -1.69 -6.43 -1.17
CA VAL A 281 -2.14 -5.29 -1.99
C VAL A 281 -2.45 -4.07 -1.13
N GLU A 282 -3.08 -4.28 0.03
CA GLU A 282 -3.42 -3.22 0.95
C GLU A 282 -2.16 -2.52 1.52
N HIS A 283 -1.10 -3.28 1.80
CA HIS A 283 0.20 -2.70 2.16
C HIS A 283 0.78 -1.82 1.04
N LEU A 284 0.64 -2.21 -0.25
CA LEU A 284 1.08 -1.37 -1.37
C LEU A 284 0.26 -0.09 -1.49
N GLU A 285 -1.06 -0.16 -1.24
CA GLU A 285 -1.94 1.02 -1.25
C GLU A 285 -1.54 2.03 -0.17
N LEU A 286 -1.04 1.55 0.98
CA LEU A 286 -0.72 2.33 2.17
C LEU A 286 0.72 2.82 2.21
N TYR A 287 1.60 2.24 1.43
CA TYR A 287 2.99 2.68 1.37
C TYR A 287 3.09 4.12 0.89
N ARG A 288 3.70 4.97 1.69
CA ARG A 288 3.68 6.43 1.54
C ARG A 288 5.06 7.07 1.64
N SER A 289 5.18 8.25 1.07
CA SER A 289 6.33 9.14 1.27
C SER A 289 6.06 10.13 2.42
N ARG A 290 7.12 10.60 3.06
CA ARG A 290 7.03 11.78 3.92
C ARG A 290 6.75 13.00 3.06
N LEU A 291 5.74 13.75 3.45
CA LEU A 291 5.43 15.00 2.77
C LEU A 291 6.52 16.05 3.08
N PRO A 292 6.91 16.88 2.10
CA PRO A 292 7.84 17.98 2.34
C PRO A 292 7.28 18.92 3.42
N GLY A 293 8.08 19.26 4.42
CA GLY A 293 7.73 20.22 5.47
C GLY A 293 7.52 19.65 6.87
N THR A 294 7.31 18.36 7.03
CA THR A 294 7.32 17.74 8.36
C THR A 294 8.75 17.33 8.76
N GLY A 295 9.45 18.20 9.50
CA GLY A 295 10.77 17.87 10.04
C GLY A 295 11.98 18.47 9.30
N GLY A 296 11.79 19.49 8.45
CA GLY A 296 12.90 20.28 7.88
C GLY A 296 13.68 19.63 6.73
N SER A 297 13.27 18.48 6.23
CA SER A 297 13.86 17.87 5.04
C SER A 297 13.11 18.31 3.78
N LEU A 298 13.86 18.80 2.79
CA LEU A 298 13.33 19.17 1.46
C LEU A 298 13.21 17.95 0.52
N ALA A 299 13.69 16.77 0.93
CA ALA A 299 13.67 15.57 0.11
C ALA A 299 12.51 14.65 0.51
N GLU A 300 11.70 14.26 -0.47
CA GLU A 300 10.75 13.19 -0.32
C GLU A 300 11.49 11.88 -0.02
N SER A 301 11.12 11.20 1.05
CA SER A 301 11.63 9.87 1.36
C SER A 301 10.47 8.95 1.73
N PRO A 302 10.50 7.69 1.33
CA PRO A 302 9.50 6.72 1.78
C PRO A 302 9.50 6.63 3.31
N VAL A 303 8.31 6.44 3.89
CA VAL A 303 8.15 6.18 5.32
C VAL A 303 8.53 4.73 5.58
N HIS A 304 9.33 4.49 6.61
CA HIS A 304 9.61 3.14 7.08
C HIS A 304 8.63 2.81 8.22
N ASP A 305 7.63 2.01 7.88
CA ASP A 305 6.57 1.55 8.77
C ASP A 305 6.18 0.09 8.42
N ALA A 306 5.11 -0.43 9.02
CA ALA A 306 4.65 -1.79 8.76
C ALA A 306 4.32 -2.08 7.28
N HIS A 307 4.05 -1.04 6.47
CA HIS A 307 3.72 -1.19 5.05
C HIS A 307 4.96 -1.24 4.16
N SER A 308 6.09 -0.73 4.65
CA SER A 308 7.32 -0.65 3.89
C SER A 308 7.89 -2.02 3.52
N HIS A 309 7.81 -3.01 4.41
CA HIS A 309 8.38 -4.34 4.17
C HIS A 309 7.77 -5.05 2.96
N THR A 310 6.44 -5.04 2.86
CA THR A 310 5.73 -5.61 1.71
C THR A 310 6.02 -4.83 0.42
N ALA A 311 6.10 -3.50 0.50
CA ALA A 311 6.45 -2.65 -0.63
C ALA A 311 7.91 -2.84 -1.07
N ASP A 312 8.83 -3.02 -0.13
CA ASP A 312 10.25 -3.28 -0.39
C ASP A 312 10.47 -4.67 -0.99
N ALA A 313 9.71 -5.69 -0.56
CA ALA A 313 9.70 -7.00 -1.22
C ALA A 313 9.22 -6.90 -2.69
N ALA A 314 8.15 -6.16 -2.97
CA ALA A 314 7.71 -5.90 -4.34
C ALA A 314 8.74 -5.09 -5.14
N ARG A 315 9.42 -4.13 -4.52
CA ARG A 315 10.53 -3.38 -5.12
C ARG A 315 11.73 -4.28 -5.44
N THR A 316 12.03 -5.27 -4.60
CA THR A 316 13.06 -6.28 -4.88
C THR A 316 12.78 -7.02 -6.19
N PHE A 317 11.50 -7.38 -6.46
CA PHE A 317 11.10 -7.93 -7.76
C PHE A 317 11.35 -6.95 -8.91
N ALA A 318 10.95 -5.69 -8.75
CA ALA A 318 11.13 -4.67 -9.76
C ALA A 318 12.62 -4.37 -10.06
N GLU A 319 13.46 -4.35 -9.05
CA GLU A 319 14.91 -4.21 -9.20
C GLU A 319 15.52 -5.43 -9.91
N ALA A 320 15.08 -6.66 -9.55
CA ALA A 320 15.50 -7.87 -10.26
C ALA A 320 15.10 -7.84 -11.74
N TRP A 321 13.88 -7.36 -12.05
CA TRP A 321 13.44 -7.10 -13.43
C TRP A 321 14.41 -6.16 -14.17
N SER A 322 14.74 -5.02 -13.58
CA SER A 322 15.60 -4.01 -14.19
C SER A 322 17.04 -4.49 -14.40
N HIS A 323 17.50 -5.43 -13.56
CA HIS A 323 18.81 -6.06 -13.67
C HIS A 323 18.84 -7.30 -14.58
N GLY A 324 17.70 -7.68 -15.16
CA GLY A 324 17.61 -8.86 -16.04
C GLY A 324 17.80 -10.17 -15.26
N LEU A 325 17.41 -10.25 -14.01
CA LEU A 325 17.54 -11.43 -13.16
C LEU A 325 16.33 -12.39 -13.25
N LEU A 326 15.32 -12.08 -14.07
CA LEU A 326 14.08 -12.87 -14.18
C LEU A 326 14.09 -13.85 -15.35
N HIS A 327 15.24 -14.42 -15.66
CA HIS A 327 15.37 -15.44 -16.71
C HIS A 327 15.35 -16.85 -16.08
N GLY A 328 14.65 -17.78 -16.74
CA GLY A 328 14.72 -19.19 -16.40
C GLY A 328 16.10 -19.81 -16.79
N PRO A 329 16.41 -21.00 -16.28
CA PRO A 329 17.56 -21.75 -16.78
C PRO A 329 17.32 -22.06 -18.26
N GLY A 330 18.12 -21.49 -19.15
CA GLY A 330 18.01 -21.67 -20.61
C GLY A 330 17.50 -20.48 -21.41
N ASP A 331 17.02 -19.42 -20.79
CA ASP A 331 16.56 -18.21 -21.49
C ASP A 331 17.70 -17.20 -21.61
N GLU A 332 18.69 -17.51 -22.44
CA GLU A 332 19.76 -16.59 -22.84
C GLU A 332 19.19 -15.53 -23.81
N ARG A 333 18.41 -14.56 -23.32
CA ARG A 333 18.16 -13.36 -24.11
C ARG A 333 19.48 -12.59 -24.25
N PRO A 334 19.91 -12.24 -25.49
CA PRO A 334 21.15 -11.53 -25.70
C PRO A 334 21.10 -10.20 -24.94
N ARG A 335 22.09 -9.98 -24.06
CA ARG A 335 22.30 -8.70 -23.37
C ARG A 335 22.19 -7.59 -24.41
N ARG A 336 21.17 -6.73 -24.31
CA ARG A 336 21.11 -5.50 -25.11
C ARG A 336 22.39 -4.73 -24.84
N ARG A 337 23.33 -4.80 -25.79
CA ARG A 337 24.54 -3.96 -25.79
C ARG A 337 24.06 -2.52 -25.69
N ARG A 338 24.41 -1.85 -24.59
CA ARG A 338 24.29 -0.38 -24.53
C ARG A 338 25.01 0.14 -25.75
N ALA A 339 24.28 0.77 -26.67
CA ALA A 339 24.89 1.54 -27.73
C ALA A 339 25.74 2.59 -27.03
N LYS A 340 27.07 2.54 -27.27
CA LYS A 340 27.95 3.64 -26.94
C LYS A 340 27.53 4.77 -27.88
N MET A 341 26.85 5.79 -27.33
CA MET A 341 26.75 7.06 -28.02
C MET A 341 28.16 7.69 -27.97
N TRP A 342 28.67 7.91 -29.11
CA TRP A 342 29.84 8.77 -29.38
C TRP A 342 29.45 10.24 -29.25
#